data_1ac52b75e257a9e21409c5cb1ef797dc
#
_entry.id   1ac52b75e257a9e21409c5cb1ef797dc
#
_cell.length_a   1.000
_cell.length_b   1.000
_cell.length_c   1.000
_cell.angle_alpha   90.00
_cell.angle_beta   90.00
_cell.angle_gamma   90.00
#
_symmetry.space_group_name_H-M   'P 1'
#
loop_
_entity.id
_entity.type
_entity.pdbx_description
1 polymer ?
#
loop_
_entity_poly.entity_id
_entity_poly.type
_entity_poly.pdbx_seq_one_letter_code
_entity_poly.pdbx_strand_id
1 'polypeptide(L)'
;MPFFNTKYPIICTPMNKVSDAKLALAAHTAGIIPSLIASFSALSETVVELEKFNNGAGNFTDLILAVSPAQLSPELIDVILTYNVTHLQLIADIKTVAEELALSSLKKKNIKIIVKRISTHSRGAEYLHLVDAIDIKGPEGASRVINDGVPLSSRLSQLQMLNPDLPIIVTGGISTSAEIRQYLDAGAVAVGLGTVFALSEESCINYEKKLAMIEKSFSDVRNIGVSKQNAIIFTPIPDEDANHTRGLLIGRDSSSKGLLFAGKAIDNISSIKSVATIVKELTAEL
;
A
#
# COMPACT_ATOMS: atom_id res chain seq x y z
N MET A 1 -10.72 -13.13 -16.64
CA MET A 1 -9.63 -12.16 -16.93
C MET A 1 -8.87 -11.93 -15.63
N PRO A 2 -7.54 -11.72 -15.66
CA PRO A 2 -6.78 -11.39 -14.46
C PRO A 2 -7.30 -10.09 -13.84
N PHE A 3 -7.20 -9.96 -12.51
CA PHE A 3 -7.66 -8.76 -11.79
C PHE A 3 -6.82 -7.52 -12.16
N PHE A 4 -5.51 -7.71 -12.31
CA PHE A 4 -4.56 -6.70 -12.80
C PHE A 4 -3.98 -7.12 -14.14
N ASN A 5 -3.66 -6.14 -14.98
CA ASN A 5 -3.09 -6.34 -16.32
C ASN A 5 -1.60 -5.96 -16.32
N THR A 6 -0.82 -6.55 -15.41
CA THR A 6 0.62 -6.36 -15.26
C THR A 6 1.38 -7.67 -15.44
N LYS A 7 2.68 -7.57 -15.70
CA LYS A 7 3.53 -8.76 -15.91
C LYS A 7 3.61 -9.64 -14.66
N TYR A 8 3.69 -9.01 -13.48
CA TYR A 8 3.80 -9.70 -12.22
C TYR A 8 2.69 -9.24 -11.25
N PRO A 9 2.05 -10.15 -10.51
CA PRO A 9 0.98 -9.82 -9.58
C PRO A 9 1.56 -9.30 -8.23
N ILE A 10 2.43 -8.31 -8.32
CA ILE A 10 3.09 -7.65 -7.19
C ILE A 10 2.68 -6.19 -7.17
N ILE A 11 2.27 -5.70 -6.01
CA ILE A 11 1.87 -4.30 -5.81
C ILE A 11 2.97 -3.56 -5.04
N CYS A 12 3.48 -2.46 -5.60
CA CYS A 12 4.16 -1.44 -4.81
C CYS A 12 3.08 -0.72 -3.99
N THR A 13 2.87 -1.13 -2.73
CA THR A 13 1.70 -0.67 -1.95
C THR A 13 1.71 0.83 -1.71
N PRO A 14 0.54 1.48 -1.63
CA PRO A 14 0.47 2.90 -1.27
C PRO A 14 1.03 3.14 0.13
N MET A 15 1.98 4.06 0.23
CA MET A 15 2.69 4.42 1.46
C MET A 15 2.61 5.92 1.68
N ASN A 16 2.01 6.32 2.82
CA ASN A 16 1.88 7.74 3.17
C ASN A 16 3.24 8.45 3.18
N LYS A 17 3.32 9.59 2.46
CA LYS A 17 4.53 10.43 2.31
C LYS A 17 5.75 9.72 1.68
N VAL A 18 5.55 8.54 1.06
CA VAL A 18 6.60 7.77 0.38
C VAL A 18 6.23 7.47 -1.07
N SER A 19 4.99 7.06 -1.34
CA SER A 19 4.53 6.79 -2.70
C SER A 19 4.33 8.09 -3.46
N ASP A 20 5.25 8.36 -4.37
CA ASP A 20 5.23 9.46 -5.33
C ASP A 20 5.28 8.92 -6.76
N ALA A 21 5.18 9.80 -7.75
CA ALA A 21 5.20 9.42 -9.16
C ALA A 21 6.52 8.74 -9.56
N LYS A 22 7.66 9.11 -8.97
CA LYS A 22 8.97 8.50 -9.27
C LYS A 22 8.97 7.02 -8.90
N LEU A 23 8.52 6.69 -7.69
CA LEU A 23 8.43 5.30 -7.23
C LEU A 23 7.39 4.52 -8.03
N ALA A 24 6.24 5.13 -8.31
CA ALA A 24 5.17 4.51 -9.10
C ALA A 24 5.63 4.21 -10.54
N LEU A 25 6.36 5.12 -11.19
CA LEU A 25 6.94 4.91 -12.52
C LEU A 25 7.98 3.79 -12.54
N ALA A 26 8.83 3.71 -11.52
CA ALA A 26 9.79 2.62 -11.39
C ALA A 26 9.09 1.26 -11.23
N ALA A 27 8.01 1.20 -10.44
CA ALA A 27 7.18 0.01 -10.29
C ALA A 27 6.52 -0.40 -11.61
N HIS A 28 5.91 0.56 -12.32
CA HIS A 28 5.32 0.34 -13.65
C HIS A 28 6.35 -0.20 -14.65
N THR A 29 7.52 0.45 -14.75
CA THR A 29 8.60 0.05 -15.66
C THR A 29 9.13 -1.35 -15.35
N ALA A 30 9.15 -1.72 -14.07
CA ALA A 30 9.55 -3.07 -13.63
C ALA A 30 8.46 -4.15 -13.87
N GLY A 31 7.27 -3.77 -14.35
CA GLY A 31 6.18 -4.70 -14.68
C GLY A 31 5.35 -5.15 -13.49
N ILE A 32 5.36 -4.40 -12.40
CA ILE A 32 4.52 -4.59 -11.22
C ILE A 32 3.47 -3.49 -11.12
N ILE A 33 2.49 -3.65 -10.23
CA ILE A 33 1.36 -2.74 -10.10
C ILE A 33 1.80 -1.48 -9.32
N PRO A 34 1.79 -0.29 -9.96
CA PRO A 34 2.12 0.98 -9.31
C PRO A 34 0.98 1.47 -8.44
N SER A 35 1.33 2.29 -7.45
CA SER A 35 0.34 2.96 -6.62
C SER A 35 0.75 4.37 -6.21
N LEU A 36 -0.25 5.22 -6.06
CA LEU A 36 -0.18 6.56 -5.47
C LEU A 36 -1.14 6.66 -4.29
N ILE A 37 -1.00 7.72 -3.50
CA ILE A 37 -1.86 7.96 -2.35
C ILE A 37 -2.38 9.40 -2.36
N ALA A 38 -3.70 9.58 -2.40
CA ALA A 38 -4.37 10.87 -2.25
C ALA A 38 -4.71 11.17 -0.79
N SER A 39 -4.87 10.14 0.05
CA SER A 39 -5.12 10.33 1.47
C SER A 39 -3.97 11.07 2.15
N PHE A 40 -4.31 12.05 2.97
CA PHE A 40 -3.37 12.92 3.69
C PHE A 40 -2.59 13.91 2.80
N SER A 41 -2.99 14.10 1.55
CA SER A 41 -2.45 15.09 0.62
C SER A 41 -3.53 16.09 0.20
N ALA A 42 -3.13 17.30 -0.16
CA ALA A 42 -4.03 18.23 -0.81
C ALA A 42 -4.39 17.70 -2.22
N LEU A 43 -5.56 18.08 -2.74
CA LEU A 43 -5.97 17.68 -4.09
C LEU A 43 -4.94 18.12 -5.15
N SER A 44 -4.39 19.33 -5.01
CA SER A 44 -3.35 19.84 -5.91
C SER A 44 -2.07 18.99 -5.90
N GLU A 45 -1.65 18.47 -4.75
CA GLU A 45 -0.49 17.56 -4.65
C GLU A 45 -0.79 16.23 -5.36
N THR A 46 -2.00 15.71 -5.19
CA THR A 46 -2.45 14.48 -5.86
C THR A 46 -2.46 14.66 -7.38
N VAL A 47 -2.96 15.79 -7.88
CA VAL A 47 -2.96 16.13 -9.31
C VAL A 47 -1.55 16.16 -9.87
N VAL A 48 -0.61 16.82 -9.19
CA VAL A 48 0.79 16.89 -9.61
C VAL A 48 1.43 15.52 -9.73
N GLU A 49 1.19 14.63 -8.77
CA GLU A 49 1.75 13.28 -8.82
C GLU A 49 1.11 12.40 -9.89
N LEU A 50 -0.20 12.51 -10.11
CA LEU A 50 -0.90 11.82 -11.20
C LEU A 50 -0.42 12.31 -12.57
N GLU A 51 -0.26 13.61 -12.74
CA GLU A 51 0.26 14.21 -13.99
C GLU A 51 1.68 13.74 -14.31
N LYS A 52 2.58 13.78 -13.32
CA LYS A 52 3.95 13.25 -13.49
C LYS A 52 3.94 11.77 -13.87
N PHE A 53 3.09 10.96 -13.21
CA PHE A 53 2.97 9.55 -13.51
C PHE A 53 2.48 9.31 -14.94
N ASN A 54 1.38 9.96 -15.36
CA ASN A 54 0.83 9.79 -16.71
C ASN A 54 1.80 10.22 -17.80
N ASN A 55 2.53 11.33 -17.58
CA ASN A 55 3.54 11.81 -18.53
C ASN A 55 4.71 10.83 -18.69
N GLY A 56 5.05 10.07 -17.63
CA GLY A 56 6.14 9.10 -17.67
C GLY A 56 5.73 7.68 -18.04
N ALA A 57 4.51 7.26 -17.71
CA ALA A 57 4.04 5.90 -17.94
C ALA A 57 3.63 5.62 -19.41
N GLY A 58 3.39 6.65 -20.21
CA GLY A 58 2.94 6.50 -21.60
C GLY A 58 1.51 5.98 -21.70
N ASN A 59 1.29 4.98 -22.58
CA ASN A 59 -0.03 4.38 -22.73
C ASN A 59 -0.44 3.62 -21.46
N PHE A 60 -1.71 3.60 -21.25
CA PHE A 60 -2.49 3.13 -20.12
C PHE A 60 -1.96 1.88 -19.40
N THR A 61 -1.90 1.95 -18.09
CA THR A 61 -1.52 0.86 -17.21
C THR A 61 -2.42 0.82 -15.96
N ASP A 62 -2.43 -0.29 -15.26
CA ASP A 62 -3.06 -0.36 -13.96
C ASP A 62 -2.38 0.60 -12.98
N LEU A 63 -3.17 1.46 -12.35
CA LEU A 63 -2.74 2.37 -11.30
C LEU A 63 -3.72 2.28 -10.12
N ILE A 64 -3.17 2.01 -8.94
CA ILE A 64 -3.93 2.08 -7.70
C ILE A 64 -3.78 3.47 -7.09
N LEU A 65 -4.90 4.15 -6.83
CA LEU A 65 -4.94 5.36 -6.02
C LEU A 65 -5.57 5.06 -4.65
N ALA A 66 -4.81 5.21 -3.57
CA ALA A 66 -5.32 5.02 -2.23
C ALA A 66 -6.03 6.28 -1.72
N VAL A 67 -7.29 6.13 -1.31
CA VAL A 67 -8.15 7.24 -0.87
C VAL A 67 -8.93 6.86 0.39
N SER A 68 -9.30 7.86 1.19
CA SER A 68 -10.37 7.70 2.16
C SER A 68 -11.71 7.95 1.48
N PRO A 69 -12.77 7.14 1.70
CA PRO A 69 -14.08 7.40 1.11
C PRO A 69 -14.59 8.83 1.37
N ALA A 70 -14.33 9.37 2.55
CA ALA A 70 -14.69 10.74 2.92
C ALA A 70 -14.03 11.85 2.06
N GLN A 71 -13.02 11.52 1.26
CA GLN A 71 -12.34 12.46 0.35
C GLN A 71 -12.90 12.47 -1.07
N LEU A 72 -13.84 11.57 -1.38
CA LEU A 72 -14.45 11.43 -2.72
C LEU A 72 -15.40 12.61 -3.02
N SER A 73 -14.83 13.80 -3.15
CA SER A 73 -15.54 14.97 -3.65
C SER A 73 -15.72 14.90 -5.18
N PRO A 74 -16.67 15.67 -5.77
CA PRO A 74 -16.79 15.76 -7.23
C PRO A 74 -15.47 16.08 -7.92
N GLU A 75 -14.67 16.99 -7.36
CA GLU A 75 -13.38 17.40 -7.93
C GLU A 75 -12.37 16.24 -7.92
N LEU A 76 -12.30 15.45 -6.85
CA LEU A 76 -11.41 14.28 -6.82
C LEU A 76 -11.90 13.18 -7.77
N ILE A 77 -13.23 13.02 -7.92
CA ILE A 77 -13.81 12.08 -8.90
C ILE A 77 -13.40 12.50 -10.32
N ASP A 78 -13.49 13.76 -10.66
CA ASP A 78 -13.08 14.28 -11.97
C ASP A 78 -11.57 14.05 -12.20
N VAL A 79 -10.73 14.25 -11.19
CA VAL A 79 -9.29 13.95 -11.24
C VAL A 79 -9.05 12.46 -11.48
N ILE A 80 -9.72 11.57 -10.76
CA ILE A 80 -9.62 10.12 -10.94
C ILE A 80 -9.91 9.72 -12.39
N LEU A 81 -10.96 10.27 -12.97
CA LEU A 81 -11.37 9.98 -14.34
C LEU A 81 -10.41 10.60 -15.37
N THR A 82 -9.99 11.85 -15.16
CA THR A 82 -9.09 12.59 -16.06
C THR A 82 -7.73 11.92 -16.20
N TYR A 83 -7.20 11.40 -15.09
CA TYR A 83 -5.89 10.75 -15.06
C TYR A 83 -5.95 9.23 -15.22
N ASN A 84 -7.09 8.68 -15.66
CA ASN A 84 -7.27 7.25 -15.95
C ASN A 84 -6.86 6.32 -14.80
N VAL A 85 -7.14 6.70 -13.54
CA VAL A 85 -6.97 5.80 -12.42
C VAL A 85 -7.86 4.58 -12.60
N THR A 86 -7.30 3.38 -12.52
CA THR A 86 -8.03 2.13 -12.78
C THR A 86 -8.59 1.48 -11.52
N HIS A 87 -7.89 1.67 -10.41
CA HIS A 87 -8.21 1.02 -9.15
C HIS A 87 -8.19 2.04 -8.01
N LEU A 88 -9.22 2.03 -7.19
CA LEU A 88 -9.23 2.76 -5.92
C LEU A 88 -9.00 1.79 -4.77
N GLN A 89 -8.01 2.07 -3.92
CA GLN A 89 -7.84 1.37 -2.66
C GLN A 89 -8.41 2.20 -1.52
N LEU A 90 -9.49 1.74 -0.90
CA LEU A 90 -10.11 2.39 0.25
C LEU A 90 -9.33 2.06 1.51
N ILE A 91 -8.79 3.09 2.19
CA ILE A 91 -8.00 2.93 3.43
C ILE A 91 -8.83 3.14 4.70
N ALA A 92 -10.12 3.40 4.56
CA ALA A 92 -11.08 3.53 5.64
C ALA A 92 -12.42 2.94 5.23
N ASP A 93 -13.29 2.70 6.21
CA ASP A 93 -14.64 2.18 5.97
C ASP A 93 -15.52 3.23 5.30
N ILE A 94 -16.49 2.76 4.49
CA ILE A 94 -17.60 3.56 3.97
C ILE A 94 -18.55 3.84 5.15
N LYS A 95 -18.97 5.09 5.31
CA LYS A 95 -19.76 5.52 6.47
C LYS A 95 -21.06 6.23 6.11
N THR A 96 -21.16 6.73 4.90
CA THR A 96 -22.27 7.57 4.47
C THR A 96 -22.83 7.15 3.12
N VAL A 97 -24.11 7.43 2.89
CA VAL A 97 -24.77 7.23 1.60
C VAL A 97 -24.09 8.02 0.47
N ALA A 98 -23.57 9.20 0.78
CA ALA A 98 -22.85 10.00 -0.22
C ALA A 98 -21.56 9.31 -0.69
N GLU A 99 -20.80 8.70 0.22
CA GLU A 99 -19.61 7.89 -0.12
C GLU A 99 -20.00 6.67 -0.98
N GLU A 100 -21.10 5.99 -0.63
CA GLU A 100 -21.61 4.86 -1.39
C GLU A 100 -22.02 5.26 -2.82
N LEU A 101 -22.73 6.38 -2.98
CA LEU A 101 -23.12 6.91 -4.28
C LEU A 101 -21.91 7.31 -5.13
N ALA A 102 -20.89 7.94 -4.52
CA ALA A 102 -19.65 8.29 -5.19
C ALA A 102 -18.93 7.04 -5.72
N LEU A 103 -18.78 6.01 -4.90
CA LEU A 103 -18.18 4.73 -5.31
C LEU A 103 -19.00 4.01 -6.39
N SER A 104 -20.32 4.00 -6.27
CA SER A 104 -21.22 3.44 -7.29
C SER A 104 -21.06 4.14 -8.64
N SER A 105 -20.87 5.47 -8.63
CA SER A 105 -20.64 6.24 -9.85
C SER A 105 -19.30 5.89 -10.51
N LEU A 106 -18.24 5.73 -9.74
CA LEU A 106 -16.92 5.32 -10.21
C LEU A 106 -16.93 3.89 -10.74
N LYS A 107 -17.62 2.98 -10.07
CA LYS A 107 -17.79 1.59 -10.53
C LYS A 107 -18.49 1.51 -11.90
N LYS A 108 -19.49 2.35 -12.15
CA LYS A 108 -20.12 2.49 -13.49
C LYS A 108 -19.17 3.00 -14.58
N LYS A 109 -18.04 3.61 -14.19
CA LYS A 109 -16.96 4.05 -15.08
C LYS A 109 -15.81 3.03 -15.15
N ASN A 110 -16.05 1.77 -14.71
CA ASN A 110 -15.10 0.66 -14.70
C ASN A 110 -13.90 0.87 -13.76
N ILE A 111 -13.99 1.76 -12.76
CA ILE A 111 -13.00 1.86 -11.70
C ILE A 111 -13.21 0.68 -10.74
N LYS A 112 -12.15 -0.10 -10.49
CA LYS A 112 -12.17 -1.22 -9.55
C LYS A 112 -12.00 -0.72 -8.12
N ILE A 113 -12.80 -1.24 -7.20
CA ILE A 113 -12.77 -0.85 -5.79
C ILE A 113 -12.12 -1.96 -4.96
N ILE A 114 -10.99 -1.64 -4.34
CA ILE A 114 -10.24 -2.50 -3.42
C ILE A 114 -10.46 -1.98 -2.01
N VAL A 115 -10.88 -2.82 -1.08
CA VAL A 115 -11.00 -2.43 0.33
C VAL A 115 -9.82 -2.98 1.11
N LYS A 116 -9.05 -2.10 1.75
CA LYS A 116 -7.96 -2.51 2.62
C LYS A 116 -8.48 -2.87 4.00
N ARG A 117 -8.12 -4.06 4.50
CA ARG A 117 -8.54 -4.58 5.80
C ARG A 117 -7.34 -5.02 6.62
N ILE A 118 -7.45 -4.86 7.92
CA ILE A 118 -6.45 -5.35 8.90
C ILE A 118 -7.01 -6.51 9.73
N SER A 119 -8.29 -6.84 9.56
CA SER A 119 -8.99 -7.94 10.24
C SER A 119 -9.94 -8.62 9.28
N THR A 120 -10.17 -9.91 9.49
CA THR A 120 -11.20 -10.68 8.80
C THR A 120 -12.61 -10.37 9.31
N HIS A 121 -12.72 -9.89 10.56
CA HIS A 121 -13.98 -9.44 11.16
C HIS A 121 -14.21 -7.99 10.77
N SER A 122 -15.05 -7.75 9.81
CA SER A 122 -15.27 -6.39 9.35
C SER A 122 -16.73 -6.00 9.41
N ARG A 123 -16.96 -4.77 9.83
CA ARG A 123 -18.15 -4.03 9.44
C ARG A 123 -18.09 -3.82 7.94
N GLY A 124 -19.21 -3.89 7.25
CA GLY A 124 -19.30 -3.55 5.83
C GLY A 124 -19.66 -4.71 4.90
N ALA A 125 -20.30 -5.76 5.43
CA ALA A 125 -20.98 -6.75 4.58
C ALA A 125 -22.03 -6.10 3.67
N GLU A 126 -22.63 -5.01 4.12
CA GLU A 126 -23.58 -4.20 3.38
C GLU A 126 -23.00 -3.55 2.11
N TYR A 127 -21.67 -3.30 2.07
CA TYR A 127 -21.01 -2.65 0.93
C TYR A 127 -20.23 -3.61 0.02
N LEU A 128 -20.31 -4.93 0.28
CA LEU A 128 -19.59 -5.92 -0.55
C LEU A 128 -19.97 -5.87 -2.03
N HIS A 129 -21.19 -5.45 -2.36
CA HIS A 129 -21.66 -5.27 -3.75
C HIS A 129 -20.88 -4.19 -4.51
N LEU A 130 -20.20 -3.27 -3.81
CA LEU A 130 -19.34 -2.24 -4.41
C LEU A 130 -17.89 -2.68 -4.52
N VAL A 131 -17.48 -3.74 -3.82
CA VAL A 131 -16.09 -4.17 -3.70
C VAL A 131 -15.74 -5.15 -4.83
N ASP A 132 -14.60 -4.94 -5.47
CA ASP A 132 -14.07 -5.81 -6.52
C ASP A 132 -12.90 -6.67 -6.01
N ALA A 133 -12.24 -6.28 -4.91
CA ALA A 133 -11.21 -7.08 -4.23
C ALA A 133 -11.02 -6.64 -2.78
N ILE A 134 -10.51 -7.54 -1.95
CA ILE A 134 -10.11 -7.27 -0.57
C ILE A 134 -8.58 -7.33 -0.48
N ASP A 135 -7.94 -6.28 0.05
CA ASP A 135 -6.52 -6.30 0.44
C ASP A 135 -6.44 -6.55 1.95
N ILE A 136 -6.06 -7.76 2.35
CA ILE A 136 -5.88 -8.14 3.75
C ILE A 136 -4.44 -7.95 4.19
N LYS A 137 -4.26 -7.32 5.36
CA LYS A 137 -2.95 -7.06 5.92
C LYS A 137 -2.62 -7.96 7.09
N GLY A 138 -1.41 -8.52 7.06
CA GLY A 138 -0.86 -9.32 8.16
C GLY A 138 -0.37 -8.48 9.35
N PRO A 139 -0.25 -9.11 10.54
CA PRO A 139 0.23 -8.45 11.76
C PRO A 139 1.69 -7.99 11.67
N GLU A 140 2.48 -8.61 10.81
CA GLU A 140 3.90 -8.30 10.56
C GLU A 140 4.11 -7.12 9.58
N GLY A 141 3.02 -6.51 9.10
CA GLY A 141 3.06 -5.37 8.18
C GLY A 141 3.50 -4.07 8.87
N ALA A 142 3.90 -3.11 8.05
CA ALA A 142 4.20 -1.74 8.48
C ALA A 142 2.93 -0.92 8.75
N SER A 143 3.01 0.17 9.53
CA SER A 143 1.87 1.04 9.84
C SER A 143 0.75 0.30 10.60
N ARG A 144 -0.52 0.66 10.36
CA ARG A 144 -1.66 0.09 11.11
C ARG A 144 -1.76 -1.42 10.92
N VAL A 145 -1.77 -2.15 12.03
CA VAL A 145 -1.93 -3.61 12.11
C VAL A 145 -2.82 -3.99 13.29
N ILE A 146 -3.35 -5.20 13.29
CA ILE A 146 -3.91 -5.85 14.47
C ILE A 146 -2.96 -6.97 14.87
N ASN A 147 -2.47 -6.88 16.09
CA ASN A 147 -1.59 -7.89 16.68
C ASN A 147 -2.44 -8.85 17.54
N ASP A 148 -3.26 -9.67 16.87
CA ASP A 148 -4.17 -10.66 17.46
C ASP A 148 -3.61 -12.08 17.40
N GLY A 149 -2.35 -12.24 16.99
CA GLY A 149 -1.70 -13.54 16.83
C GLY A 149 -2.16 -14.35 15.62
N VAL A 150 -3.07 -13.80 14.78
CA VAL A 150 -3.56 -14.51 13.58
C VAL A 150 -2.61 -14.28 12.41
N PRO A 151 -1.93 -15.32 11.89
CA PRO A 151 -1.05 -15.20 10.73
C PRO A 151 -1.78 -14.73 9.46
N LEU A 152 -1.04 -14.09 8.54
CA LEU A 152 -1.58 -13.64 7.27
C LEU A 152 -2.17 -14.80 6.42
N SER A 153 -1.54 -15.98 6.44
CA SER A 153 -2.05 -17.18 5.76
C SER A 153 -3.42 -17.61 6.28
N SER A 154 -3.62 -17.60 7.59
CA SER A 154 -4.91 -17.91 8.20
C SER A 154 -5.99 -16.86 7.85
N ARG A 155 -5.60 -15.58 7.79
CA ARG A 155 -6.51 -14.51 7.35
C ARG A 155 -6.94 -14.69 5.90
N LEU A 156 -6.01 -15.07 5.01
CA LEU A 156 -6.32 -15.39 3.61
C LEU A 156 -7.34 -16.51 3.53
N SER A 157 -7.08 -17.65 4.17
CA SER A 157 -8.00 -18.80 4.15
C SER A 157 -9.38 -18.48 4.72
N GLN A 158 -9.45 -17.71 5.81
CA GLN A 158 -10.72 -17.27 6.39
C GLN A 158 -11.52 -16.38 5.42
N LEU A 159 -10.84 -15.43 4.74
CA LEU A 159 -11.52 -14.55 3.79
C LEU A 159 -11.99 -15.30 2.55
N GLN A 160 -11.25 -16.28 2.06
CA GLN A 160 -11.65 -17.14 0.95
C GLN A 160 -12.91 -17.94 1.29
N MET A 161 -13.01 -18.46 2.51
CA MET A 161 -14.22 -19.15 2.97
C MET A 161 -15.44 -18.22 3.11
N LEU A 162 -15.21 -16.97 3.57
CA LEU A 162 -16.28 -16.01 3.78
C LEU A 162 -16.74 -15.31 2.49
N ASN A 163 -15.85 -15.19 1.52
CA ASN A 163 -16.07 -14.43 0.27
C ASN A 163 -15.42 -15.20 -0.90
N PRO A 164 -15.95 -16.36 -1.31
CA PRO A 164 -15.30 -17.24 -2.28
C PRO A 164 -15.16 -16.61 -3.68
N ASP A 165 -16.00 -15.67 -4.03
CA ASP A 165 -16.01 -15.01 -5.35
C ASP A 165 -15.20 -13.72 -5.41
N LEU A 166 -14.71 -13.21 -4.26
CA LEU A 166 -13.95 -11.97 -4.22
C LEU A 166 -12.44 -12.23 -4.33
N PRO A 167 -11.76 -11.59 -5.30
CA PRO A 167 -10.31 -11.57 -5.36
C PRO A 167 -9.69 -11.05 -4.05
N ILE A 168 -8.67 -11.76 -3.53
CA ILE A 168 -7.98 -11.38 -2.30
C ILE A 168 -6.54 -11.03 -2.62
N ILE A 169 -6.13 -9.84 -2.20
CA ILE A 169 -4.77 -9.34 -2.20
C ILE A 169 -4.21 -9.54 -0.80
N VAL A 170 -2.96 -9.94 -0.67
CA VAL A 170 -2.29 -10.08 0.62
C VAL A 170 -1.15 -9.08 0.75
N THR A 171 -1.04 -8.45 1.93
CA THR A 171 0.01 -7.46 2.22
C THR A 171 0.56 -7.65 3.63
N GLY A 172 1.81 -7.19 3.84
CA GLY A 172 2.41 -7.09 5.18
C GLY A 172 3.33 -8.24 5.57
N GLY A 173 4.60 -7.91 5.80
CA GLY A 173 5.64 -8.84 6.22
C GLY A 173 6.33 -9.59 5.09
N ILE A 174 5.86 -9.49 3.86
CA ILE A 174 6.33 -10.25 2.70
C ILE A 174 7.54 -9.55 2.07
N SER A 175 8.58 -10.32 1.71
CA SER A 175 9.86 -9.78 1.20
C SER A 175 10.66 -10.73 0.30
N THR A 176 10.24 -11.98 0.16
CA THR A 176 10.97 -12.99 -0.61
C THR A 176 10.14 -13.60 -1.74
N SER A 177 10.81 -14.11 -2.79
CA SER A 177 10.16 -14.83 -3.89
C SER A 177 9.35 -16.02 -3.40
N ALA A 178 9.87 -16.79 -2.46
CA ALA A 178 9.19 -17.95 -1.87
C ALA A 178 7.89 -17.56 -1.14
N GLU A 179 7.90 -16.47 -0.36
CA GLU A 179 6.68 -15.96 0.30
C GLU A 179 5.65 -15.48 -0.72
N ILE A 180 6.08 -14.78 -1.78
CA ILE A 180 5.19 -14.33 -2.85
C ILE A 180 4.53 -15.53 -3.51
N ARG A 181 5.32 -16.53 -3.94
CA ARG A 181 4.82 -17.77 -4.53
C ARG A 181 3.83 -18.47 -3.60
N GLN A 182 4.18 -18.64 -2.32
CA GLN A 182 3.32 -19.26 -1.33
C GLN A 182 1.92 -18.65 -1.28
N TYR A 183 1.82 -17.30 -1.29
CA TYR A 183 0.51 -16.64 -1.23
C TYR A 183 -0.24 -16.69 -2.56
N LEU A 184 0.45 -16.62 -3.69
CA LEU A 184 -0.17 -16.79 -5.01
C LEU A 184 -0.71 -18.22 -5.19
N ASP A 185 0.07 -19.24 -4.82
CA ASP A 185 -0.35 -20.64 -4.84
C ASP A 185 -1.52 -20.92 -3.88
N ALA A 186 -1.60 -20.18 -2.76
CA ALA A 186 -2.72 -20.21 -1.84
C ALA A 186 -3.97 -19.45 -2.36
N GLY A 187 -3.92 -18.91 -3.59
CA GLY A 187 -5.06 -18.27 -4.26
C GLY A 187 -5.20 -16.78 -4.04
N ALA A 188 -4.18 -16.08 -3.53
CA ALA A 188 -4.15 -14.63 -3.59
C ALA A 188 -3.97 -14.17 -5.05
N VAL A 189 -4.69 -13.12 -5.47
CA VAL A 189 -4.60 -12.58 -6.84
C VAL A 189 -3.43 -11.64 -7.04
N ALA A 190 -2.89 -11.08 -5.95
CA ALA A 190 -1.67 -10.28 -5.94
C ALA A 190 -1.09 -10.22 -4.52
N VAL A 191 0.19 -9.82 -4.45
CA VAL A 191 0.93 -9.64 -3.21
C VAL A 191 1.44 -8.21 -3.13
N GLY A 192 1.18 -7.52 -2.01
CA GLY A 192 1.61 -6.14 -1.82
C GLY A 192 2.82 -6.01 -0.90
N LEU A 193 3.85 -5.31 -1.37
CA LEU A 193 5.07 -5.05 -0.63
C LEU A 193 5.23 -3.54 -0.38
N GLY A 194 5.53 -3.18 0.88
CA GLY A 194 5.75 -1.78 1.28
C GLY A 194 7.21 -1.51 1.63
N THR A 195 7.70 -2.06 2.76
CA THR A 195 9.03 -1.80 3.31
C THR A 195 10.14 -2.02 2.29
N VAL A 196 10.03 -3.06 1.46
CA VAL A 196 11.00 -3.38 0.40
C VAL A 196 11.15 -2.21 -0.58
N PHE A 197 10.03 -1.67 -1.07
CA PHE A 197 10.05 -0.54 -2.01
C PHE A 197 10.27 0.81 -1.32
N ALA A 198 9.90 0.95 -0.05
CA ALA A 198 10.23 2.15 0.73
C ALA A 198 11.74 2.36 0.85
N LEU A 199 12.52 1.28 0.85
CA LEU A 199 13.99 1.32 0.94
C LEU A 199 14.69 1.20 -0.43
N SER A 200 13.95 1.33 -1.55
CA SER A 200 14.54 1.34 -2.90
C SER A 200 15.24 2.67 -3.21
N GLU A 201 16.06 2.68 -4.27
CA GLU A 201 16.75 3.89 -4.77
C GLU A 201 15.76 4.99 -5.16
N GLU A 202 14.62 4.62 -5.75
CA GLU A 202 13.63 5.54 -6.29
C GLU A 202 12.70 6.14 -5.24
N SER A 203 12.60 5.52 -4.06
CA SER A 203 11.81 6.07 -2.95
C SER A 203 12.34 7.44 -2.52
N CYS A 204 11.42 8.35 -2.16
CA CYS A 204 11.75 9.71 -1.71
C CYS A 204 12.35 9.79 -0.30
N ILE A 205 12.52 8.67 0.40
CA ILE A 205 13.18 8.63 1.71
C ILE A 205 14.65 9.03 1.56
N ASN A 206 15.13 9.88 2.46
CA ASN A 206 16.53 10.31 2.52
C ASN A 206 17.48 9.09 2.53
N TYR A 207 18.57 9.16 1.76
CA TYR A 207 19.50 8.05 1.58
C TYR A 207 20.14 7.58 2.89
N GLU A 208 20.60 8.50 3.72
CA GLU A 208 21.19 8.20 5.03
C GLU A 208 20.16 7.51 5.96
N LYS A 209 18.87 7.88 5.83
CA LYS A 209 17.80 7.21 6.55
C LYS A 209 17.60 5.77 6.06
N LYS A 210 17.66 5.54 4.75
CA LYS A 210 17.61 4.17 4.20
C LYS A 210 18.76 3.33 4.74
N LEU A 211 19.97 3.88 4.78
CA LEU A 211 21.14 3.20 5.38
C LEU A 211 20.90 2.87 6.86
N ALA A 212 20.42 3.83 7.63
CA ALA A 212 20.10 3.60 9.04
C ALA A 212 18.96 2.57 9.23
N MET A 213 18.05 2.45 8.27
CA MET A 213 16.96 1.47 8.30
C MET A 213 17.43 0.05 8.02
N ILE A 214 18.34 -0.17 7.06
CA ILE A 214 18.83 -1.52 6.72
C ILE A 214 19.72 -2.12 7.81
N GLU A 215 20.16 -1.32 8.78
CA GLU A 215 20.83 -1.79 9.99
C GLU A 215 19.85 -2.24 11.10
N LYS A 216 18.54 -2.09 10.87
CA LYS A 216 17.49 -2.47 11.80
C LYS A 216 16.91 -3.82 11.45
N SER A 217 16.27 -4.42 12.45
CA SER A 217 15.51 -5.67 12.32
C SER A 217 14.06 -5.48 12.77
N PHE A 218 13.24 -6.50 12.59
CA PHE A 218 11.86 -6.46 13.09
C PHE A 218 11.78 -6.36 14.61
N SER A 219 12.83 -6.77 15.33
CA SER A 219 12.92 -6.59 16.79
C SER A 219 13.03 -5.12 17.23
N ASP A 220 13.45 -4.22 16.31
CA ASP A 220 13.49 -2.78 16.55
C ASP A 220 12.13 -2.10 16.28
N VAL A 221 11.20 -2.79 15.64
CA VAL A 221 9.87 -2.24 15.32
C VAL A 221 9.08 -2.11 16.62
N ARG A 222 8.48 -0.93 16.79
CA ARG A 222 7.58 -0.62 17.93
C ARG A 222 6.16 -0.46 17.39
N ASN A 223 5.21 -0.92 18.20
CA ASN A 223 3.80 -0.69 17.93
C ASN A 223 3.36 0.57 18.66
N ILE A 224 3.16 1.66 17.93
CA ILE A 224 2.97 3.00 18.47
C ILE A 224 1.55 3.54 18.23
N GLY A 225 1.18 4.51 19.03
CA GLY A 225 -0.05 5.27 18.92
C GLY A 225 -1.31 4.47 19.26
N VAL A 226 -2.42 5.19 19.41
CA VAL A 226 -3.76 4.62 19.65
C VAL A 226 -4.16 3.67 18.51
N SER A 227 -3.75 4.00 17.28
CA SER A 227 -4.06 3.21 16.08
C SER A 227 -3.20 1.95 15.92
N LYS A 228 -2.29 1.66 16.85
CA LYS A 228 -1.42 0.48 16.82
C LYS A 228 -0.66 0.35 15.49
N GLN A 229 0.35 1.21 15.29
CA GLN A 229 1.12 1.27 14.06
C GLN A 229 2.54 0.74 14.26
N ASN A 230 2.98 -0.18 13.42
CA ASN A 230 4.35 -0.70 13.41
C ASN A 230 5.31 0.30 12.76
N ALA A 231 6.28 0.80 13.52
CA ALA A 231 7.27 1.76 13.07
C ALA A 231 8.62 1.55 13.78
N ILE A 232 9.70 2.03 13.16
CA ILE A 232 11.00 2.23 13.79
C ILE A 232 11.10 3.71 14.20
N ILE A 233 11.41 3.93 15.47
CA ILE A 233 11.56 5.27 16.05
C ILE A 233 13.06 5.53 16.22
N PHE A 234 13.54 6.60 15.59
CA PHE A 234 14.95 7.01 15.71
C PHE A 234 15.16 8.00 16.85
N THR A 235 14.20 8.90 17.05
CA THR A 235 14.17 9.83 18.17
C THR A 235 12.74 9.93 18.66
N PRO A 236 12.48 9.87 19.97
CA PRO A 236 11.15 10.06 20.51
C PRO A 236 10.54 11.39 20.02
N ILE A 237 9.30 11.34 19.62
CA ILE A 237 8.53 12.50 19.19
C ILE A 237 7.60 12.83 20.34
N PRO A 238 7.68 14.04 20.91
CA PRO A 238 6.70 14.48 21.90
C PRO A 238 5.29 14.33 21.31
N ASP A 239 4.41 13.73 22.07
CA ASP A 239 3.02 13.50 21.66
C ASP A 239 2.93 12.72 20.31
N GLU A 240 3.40 11.46 20.34
CA GLU A 240 3.46 10.57 19.17
C GLU A 240 2.10 10.39 18.49
N ASP A 241 1.00 10.43 19.22
CA ASP A 241 -0.34 10.24 18.68
C ASP A 241 -0.83 11.45 17.86
N ALA A 242 -0.56 12.65 18.31
CA ALA A 242 -0.98 13.88 17.63
C ALA A 242 -0.06 14.24 16.46
N ASN A 243 1.21 13.79 16.49
CA ASN A 243 2.24 14.25 15.56
C ASN A 243 2.85 13.12 14.69
N HIS A 244 2.22 11.95 14.59
CA HIS A 244 2.80 10.84 13.81
C HIS A 244 3.09 11.21 12.34
N THR A 245 2.24 12.00 11.69
CA THR A 245 2.48 12.49 10.32
C THR A 245 3.71 13.38 10.25
N ARG A 246 3.90 14.27 11.25
CA ARG A 246 5.10 15.11 11.36
C ARG A 246 6.33 14.25 11.63
N GLY A 247 6.20 13.26 12.52
CA GLY A 247 7.27 12.32 12.81
C GLY A 247 7.72 11.51 11.59
N LEU A 248 6.75 11.09 10.77
CA LEU A 248 7.01 10.41 9.51
C LEU A 248 7.73 11.33 8.51
N LEU A 249 7.33 12.61 8.39
CA LEU A 249 8.02 13.58 7.54
C LEU A 249 9.46 13.79 7.99
N ILE A 250 9.69 14.01 9.30
CA ILE A 250 11.03 14.14 9.86
C ILE A 250 11.82 12.84 9.64
N GLY A 251 11.20 11.68 9.83
CA GLY A 251 11.82 10.38 9.59
C GLY A 251 12.22 10.18 8.14
N ARG A 252 11.42 10.68 7.19
CA ARG A 252 11.74 10.63 5.76
C ARG A 252 12.95 11.49 5.42
N ASP A 253 13.05 12.67 6.01
CA ASP A 253 13.99 13.72 5.60
C ASP A 253 15.29 13.76 6.46
N SER A 254 15.34 13.03 7.59
CA SER A 254 16.48 13.01 8.51
C SER A 254 16.93 11.59 8.85
N SER A 255 18.23 11.35 8.85
CA SER A 255 18.83 10.05 9.22
C SER A 255 18.70 9.70 10.70
N SER A 256 18.70 10.72 11.58
CA SER A 256 18.80 10.55 13.03
C SER A 256 17.52 10.84 13.82
N LYS A 257 16.44 11.30 13.17
CA LYS A 257 15.23 11.75 13.84
C LYS A 257 13.96 11.17 13.22
N GLY A 258 12.86 11.27 13.97
CA GLY A 258 11.54 10.90 13.51
C GLY A 258 11.28 9.40 13.52
N LEU A 259 10.31 8.97 12.74
CA LEU A 259 9.92 7.57 12.61
C LEU A 259 9.74 7.19 11.14
N LEU A 260 9.88 5.89 10.83
CA LEU A 260 9.45 5.30 9.57
C LEU A 260 8.63 4.04 9.84
N PHE A 261 7.54 3.88 9.09
CA PHE A 261 6.78 2.65 9.15
C PHE A 261 7.57 1.51 8.51
N ALA A 262 7.74 0.44 9.28
CA ALA A 262 8.42 -0.77 8.84
C ALA A 262 7.68 -2.01 9.34
N GLY A 263 7.72 -3.06 8.55
CA GLY A 263 7.26 -4.41 8.92
C GLY A 263 8.40 -5.40 8.89
N LYS A 264 8.10 -6.69 9.10
CA LYS A 264 9.07 -7.79 9.17
C LYS A 264 9.94 -7.91 7.91
N ALA A 265 9.44 -7.45 6.76
CA ALA A 265 10.21 -7.41 5.53
C ALA A 265 11.61 -6.75 5.69
N ILE A 266 11.81 -5.92 6.72
CA ILE A 266 13.10 -5.28 6.99
C ILE A 266 14.21 -6.28 7.28
N ASP A 267 13.90 -7.45 7.85
CA ASP A 267 14.89 -8.49 8.17
C ASP A 267 15.61 -9.05 6.93
N ASN A 268 15.01 -8.90 5.75
CA ASN A 268 15.53 -9.41 4.49
C ASN A 268 16.11 -8.30 3.58
N ILE A 269 16.25 -7.07 4.09
CA ILE A 269 16.76 -5.92 3.31
C ILE A 269 18.16 -5.56 3.82
N SER A 270 19.19 -5.97 3.08
CA SER A 270 20.61 -5.74 3.44
C SER A 270 21.29 -4.66 2.63
N SER A 271 20.65 -4.15 1.59
CA SER A 271 21.20 -3.10 0.71
C SER A 271 20.10 -2.31 0.03
N ILE A 272 20.39 -1.07 -0.33
CA ILE A 272 19.53 -0.22 -1.14
C ILE A 272 19.73 -0.62 -2.61
N LYS A 273 18.64 -0.98 -3.29
CA LYS A 273 18.63 -1.41 -4.69
C LYS A 273 17.57 -0.66 -5.48
N SER A 274 17.71 -0.61 -6.79
CA SER A 274 16.66 -0.10 -7.66
C SER A 274 15.42 -1.01 -7.61
N VAL A 275 14.24 -0.43 -7.85
CA VAL A 275 12.97 -1.19 -7.97
C VAL A 275 13.12 -2.31 -9.01
N ALA A 276 13.76 -2.03 -10.14
CA ALA A 276 13.99 -3.01 -11.20
C ALA A 276 14.80 -4.23 -10.69
N THR A 277 15.88 -3.99 -9.93
CA THR A 277 16.69 -5.05 -9.32
C THR A 277 15.90 -5.83 -8.29
N ILE A 278 15.16 -5.16 -7.41
CA ILE A 278 14.29 -5.77 -6.40
C ILE A 278 13.27 -6.69 -7.09
N VAL A 279 12.55 -6.19 -8.10
CA VAL A 279 11.53 -6.98 -8.81
C VAL A 279 12.16 -8.19 -9.51
N LYS A 280 13.32 -8.04 -10.14
CA LYS A 280 14.04 -9.18 -10.74
C LYS A 280 14.36 -10.27 -9.72
N GLU A 281 14.81 -9.91 -8.52
CA GLU A 281 15.10 -10.87 -7.44
C GLU A 281 13.82 -11.52 -6.91
N LEU A 282 12.76 -10.74 -6.68
CA LEU A 282 11.48 -11.23 -6.18
C LEU A 282 10.73 -12.14 -7.16
N THR A 283 11.02 -12.02 -8.46
CA THR A 283 10.33 -12.77 -9.52
C THR A 283 11.17 -13.88 -10.14
N ALA A 284 12.36 -14.12 -9.61
CA ALA A 284 13.27 -15.13 -10.16
C ALA A 284 12.71 -16.56 -10.14
N GLU A 285 11.74 -16.82 -9.26
CA GLU A 285 11.10 -18.13 -9.09
C GLU A 285 9.59 -18.14 -9.41
N LEU A 286 9.04 -17.03 -9.95
CA LEU A 286 7.62 -16.91 -10.32
C LEU A 286 7.34 -17.39 -11.80
#